data_b5a664a254b811a50f8528d9a9f5921c
#
_entry.id   b5a664a254b811a50f8528d9a9f5921c
#
_cell.length_a   1.000
_cell.length_b   1.000
_cell.length_c   1.000
_cell.angle_alpha   90.00
_cell.angle_beta   90.00
_cell.angle_gamma   90.00
#
_symmetry.space_group_name_H-M   'P 1'
#
loop_
_entity.id
_entity.type
_entity.pdbx_description
1 polymer ?
#
loop_
_entity_poly.entity_id
_entity_poly.type
_entity_poly.pdbx_seq_one_letter_code
_entity_poly.pdbx_strand_id
1 'polypeptide(L)'
;MCLAHANSAPQVQQVPGYFLQPVGNLKVTALFDGELGLPRSDLLGISSEKANQLFAQNFIPVDEHNHILTDFSAYLVQTPTQNILIDAGTAKCFGPSLGYVRENLKKAGVRPEQIDTILVTHAHPDHLCGITLDGKMAYPNAKVYLAKADVDYWTSTLNEAKANDFFKPLFKMARDALKPYQQAGRLVAFTQASFKVPNVEVIATQGHTEGHTSYLVDGKNGQKFLGLGDVVHYAAVQFPYPEASYKPDTDARRAIAVRKDIFEQAYQKQWWIGAAHVSFPGIGHIGKNTQGYQWIPAQYRLLK
;
A
#
# COMPACT_ATOMS: atom_id res chain seq x y z
N MET A 1 55.58 -3.95 -19.92
CA MET A 1 54.39 -4.50 -19.25
C MET A 1 53.22 -3.56 -19.49
N CYS A 2 52.32 -3.89 -20.40
CA CYS A 2 51.10 -3.13 -20.63
C CYS A 2 50.07 -3.61 -19.60
N LEU A 3 49.68 -2.73 -18.69
CA LEU A 3 48.52 -2.96 -17.79
C LEU A 3 47.26 -2.86 -18.62
N ALA A 4 46.61 -3.99 -18.88
CA ALA A 4 45.26 -4.01 -19.44
C ALA A 4 44.31 -3.46 -18.38
N HIS A 5 43.77 -2.27 -18.60
CA HIS A 5 42.64 -1.77 -17.86
C HIS A 5 41.41 -2.61 -18.27
N ALA A 6 40.98 -3.48 -17.38
CA ALA A 6 39.69 -4.15 -17.51
C ALA A 6 38.63 -3.06 -17.41
N ASN A 7 38.06 -2.65 -18.53
CA ASN A 7 36.82 -1.88 -18.54
C ASN A 7 35.72 -2.78 -17.99
N SER A 8 35.42 -2.66 -16.72
CA SER A 8 34.15 -3.19 -16.16
C SER A 8 33.01 -2.44 -16.86
N ALA A 9 32.14 -3.19 -17.54
CA ALA A 9 30.94 -2.61 -18.11
C ALA A 9 30.21 -1.82 -17.01
N PRO A 10 29.68 -0.62 -17.32
CA PRO A 10 28.94 0.16 -16.33
C PRO A 10 27.78 -0.68 -15.75
N GLN A 11 27.73 -0.81 -14.43
CA GLN A 11 26.60 -1.45 -13.79
C GLN A 11 25.36 -0.59 -14.04
N VAL A 12 24.39 -1.13 -14.78
CA VAL A 12 23.10 -0.49 -14.98
C VAL A 12 22.34 -0.58 -13.66
N GLN A 13 22.09 0.55 -13.04
CA GLN A 13 21.27 0.64 -11.83
C GLN A 13 19.95 1.33 -12.16
N GLN A 14 18.84 0.81 -11.62
CA GLN A 14 17.56 1.50 -11.67
C GLN A 14 17.63 2.80 -10.84
N VAL A 15 16.85 3.81 -11.24
CA VAL A 15 16.67 5.02 -10.44
C VAL A 15 16.13 4.67 -9.06
N PRO A 16 16.36 5.50 -8.01
CA PRO A 16 15.79 5.26 -6.69
C PRO A 16 14.28 5.07 -6.75
N GLY A 17 13.76 4.09 -6.00
CA GLY A 17 12.34 3.75 -5.97
C GLY A 17 11.50 4.73 -5.15
N TYR A 18 11.58 6.03 -5.45
CA TYR A 18 10.68 7.02 -4.88
C TYR A 18 10.25 8.05 -5.93
N PHE A 19 9.02 8.56 -5.78
CA PHE A 19 8.45 9.56 -6.67
C PHE A 19 7.66 10.59 -5.85
N LEU A 20 8.00 11.88 -6.00
CA LEU A 20 7.33 12.97 -5.27
C LEU A 20 6.25 13.63 -6.13
N GLN A 21 5.02 13.68 -5.59
CA GLN A 21 3.85 14.38 -6.14
C GLN A 21 3.39 15.46 -5.14
N PRO A 22 3.43 16.74 -5.48
CA PRO A 22 2.75 17.78 -4.70
C PRO A 22 1.23 17.65 -4.80
N VAL A 23 0.53 17.75 -3.64
CA VAL A 23 -0.94 17.74 -3.55
C VAL A 23 -1.37 18.86 -2.62
N GLY A 24 -1.77 20.00 -3.19
CA GLY A 24 -1.98 21.22 -2.40
C GLY A 24 -0.70 21.63 -1.68
N ASN A 25 -0.73 21.69 -0.35
CA ASN A 25 0.43 21.96 0.48
C ASN A 25 1.14 20.70 1.03
N LEU A 26 0.71 19.50 0.57
CA LEU A 26 1.38 18.26 0.90
C LEU A 26 2.51 17.95 -0.08
N LYS A 27 3.55 17.28 0.42
CA LYS A 27 4.52 16.55 -0.38
C LYS A 27 4.22 15.06 -0.21
N VAL A 28 3.68 14.43 -1.23
CA VAL A 28 3.36 12.99 -1.23
C VAL A 28 4.46 12.26 -1.96
N THR A 29 5.18 11.38 -1.28
CA THR A 29 6.24 10.58 -1.88
C THR A 29 5.83 9.11 -1.88
N ALA A 30 5.65 8.53 -3.08
CA ALA A 30 5.55 7.09 -3.22
C ALA A 30 6.91 6.45 -2.91
N LEU A 31 6.89 5.38 -2.16
CA LEU A 31 8.06 4.59 -1.77
C LEU A 31 7.85 3.16 -2.26
N PHE A 32 8.60 2.77 -3.28
CA PHE A 32 8.55 1.43 -3.84
C PHE A 32 9.09 0.42 -2.83
N ASP A 33 8.32 -0.62 -2.54
CA ASP A 33 8.73 -1.72 -1.66
C ASP A 33 9.34 -2.90 -2.42
N GLY A 34 8.99 -3.01 -3.69
CA GLY A 34 9.39 -4.10 -4.58
C GLY A 34 8.21 -4.65 -5.36
N GLU A 35 8.40 -5.82 -5.96
CA GLU A 35 7.38 -6.50 -6.76
C GLU A 35 7.25 -7.97 -6.39
N LEU A 36 6.04 -8.51 -6.57
CA LEU A 36 5.74 -9.92 -6.36
C LEU A 36 4.71 -10.39 -7.39
N GLY A 37 4.84 -11.65 -7.86
CA GLY A 37 3.87 -12.29 -8.71
C GLY A 37 2.63 -12.71 -7.93
N LEU A 38 1.47 -12.16 -8.25
CA LEU A 38 0.18 -12.59 -7.70
C LEU A 38 -0.48 -13.64 -8.61
N PRO A 39 -0.94 -14.79 -8.05
CA PRO A 39 -1.58 -15.82 -8.85
C PRO A 39 -2.84 -15.30 -9.54
N ARG A 40 -2.99 -15.58 -10.85
CA ARG A 40 -4.22 -15.22 -11.60
C ARG A 40 -5.47 -15.87 -11.01
N SER A 41 -5.33 -17.05 -10.39
CA SER A 41 -6.39 -17.79 -9.73
C SER A 41 -6.95 -17.10 -8.48
N ASP A 42 -6.29 -16.06 -7.98
CA ASP A 42 -6.75 -15.30 -6.83
C ASP A 42 -7.70 -14.16 -7.23
N LEU A 43 -7.82 -13.89 -8.54
CA LEU A 43 -8.82 -12.98 -9.09
C LEU A 43 -10.13 -13.76 -9.34
N LEU A 44 -11.21 -13.33 -8.70
CA LEU A 44 -12.51 -13.99 -8.71
C LEU A 44 -13.60 -13.06 -9.28
N GLY A 45 -14.75 -13.62 -9.67
CA GLY A 45 -15.88 -12.82 -10.17
C GLY A 45 -15.77 -12.35 -11.61
N ILE A 46 -14.76 -12.80 -12.34
CA ILE A 46 -14.54 -12.55 -13.77
C ILE A 46 -14.03 -13.83 -14.44
N SER A 47 -14.33 -14.08 -15.71
CA SER A 47 -13.77 -15.25 -16.40
C SER A 47 -12.26 -15.08 -16.62
N SER A 48 -11.53 -16.19 -16.53
CA SER A 48 -10.07 -16.20 -16.77
C SER A 48 -9.72 -15.70 -18.17
N GLU A 49 -10.56 -15.99 -19.18
CA GLU A 49 -10.38 -15.48 -20.54
C GLU A 49 -10.43 -13.96 -20.59
N LYS A 50 -11.47 -13.36 -19.96
CA LYS A 50 -11.62 -11.90 -19.92
C LYS A 50 -10.52 -11.23 -19.12
N ALA A 51 -10.14 -11.78 -17.97
CA ALA A 51 -9.03 -11.29 -17.18
C ALA A 51 -7.71 -11.31 -17.97
N ASN A 52 -7.40 -12.43 -18.64
CA ASN A 52 -6.19 -12.55 -19.46
C ASN A 52 -6.18 -11.59 -20.65
N GLN A 53 -7.35 -11.34 -21.28
CA GLN A 53 -7.47 -10.33 -22.31
C GLN A 53 -7.11 -8.92 -21.77
N LEU A 54 -7.62 -8.57 -20.59
CA LEU A 54 -7.34 -7.27 -19.95
C LEU A 54 -5.87 -7.13 -19.56
N PHE A 55 -5.25 -8.16 -18.99
CA PHE A 55 -3.82 -8.15 -18.69
C PHE A 55 -2.98 -7.96 -19.96
N ALA A 56 -3.30 -8.68 -21.03
CA ALA A 56 -2.59 -8.55 -22.30
C ALA A 56 -2.78 -7.16 -22.93
N GLN A 57 -3.98 -6.62 -22.94
CA GLN A 57 -4.28 -5.28 -23.46
C GLN A 57 -3.57 -4.16 -22.70
N ASN A 58 -3.30 -4.36 -21.42
CA ASN A 58 -2.59 -3.41 -20.58
C ASN A 58 -1.08 -3.72 -20.45
N PHE A 59 -0.57 -4.70 -21.20
CA PHE A 59 0.84 -5.10 -21.19
C PHE A 59 1.36 -5.42 -19.78
N ILE A 60 0.51 -6.01 -18.92
CA ILE A 60 0.91 -6.32 -17.55
C ILE A 60 1.94 -7.45 -17.58
N PRO A 61 3.14 -7.25 -16.99
CA PRO A 61 4.18 -8.28 -16.98
C PRO A 61 3.79 -9.46 -16.09
N VAL A 62 4.42 -10.59 -16.36
CA VAL A 62 4.24 -11.82 -15.59
C VAL A 62 5.61 -12.37 -15.15
N ASP A 63 5.61 -13.12 -14.05
CA ASP A 63 6.79 -13.85 -13.60
C ASP A 63 6.96 -15.20 -14.34
N GLU A 64 7.97 -15.98 -13.98
CA GLU A 64 8.26 -17.31 -14.52
C GLU A 64 7.17 -18.35 -14.26
N HIS A 65 6.31 -18.10 -13.26
CA HIS A 65 5.15 -18.95 -12.95
C HIS A 65 3.87 -18.45 -13.60
N ASN A 66 3.95 -17.46 -14.50
CA ASN A 66 2.80 -16.79 -15.13
C ASN A 66 1.85 -16.11 -14.14
N HIS A 67 2.37 -15.66 -13.00
CA HIS A 67 1.67 -14.78 -12.07
C HIS A 67 1.73 -13.34 -12.57
N ILE A 68 0.77 -12.52 -12.19
CA ILE A 68 0.74 -11.09 -12.51
C ILE A 68 1.76 -10.38 -11.63
N LEU A 69 2.80 -9.80 -12.23
CA LEU A 69 3.74 -8.96 -11.49
C LEU A 69 3.01 -7.72 -10.97
N THR A 70 3.06 -7.56 -9.68
CA THR A 70 2.35 -6.51 -8.96
C THR A 70 3.34 -5.75 -8.10
N ASP A 71 3.30 -4.42 -8.21
CA ASP A 71 4.11 -3.52 -7.40
C ASP A 71 3.55 -3.39 -5.99
N PHE A 72 4.45 -3.14 -5.04
CA PHE A 72 4.13 -2.86 -3.65
C PHE A 72 4.67 -1.50 -3.29
N SER A 73 3.84 -0.63 -2.73
CA SER A 73 4.21 0.74 -2.42
C SER A 73 3.61 1.23 -1.11
N ALA A 74 4.38 2.04 -0.38
CA ALA A 74 3.92 2.84 0.74
C ALA A 74 4.03 4.34 0.41
N TYR A 75 3.42 5.20 1.22
CA TYR A 75 3.36 6.63 0.92
C TYR A 75 3.81 7.48 2.11
N LEU A 76 4.85 8.28 1.90
CA LEU A 76 5.22 9.35 2.82
C LEU A 76 4.40 10.60 2.48
N VAL A 77 3.63 11.09 3.44
CA VAL A 77 2.89 12.34 3.32
C VAL A 77 3.48 13.34 4.30
N GLN A 78 4.16 14.34 3.75
CA GLN A 78 4.73 15.43 4.54
C GLN A 78 3.75 16.62 4.53
N THR A 79 3.29 16.99 5.70
CA THR A 79 2.54 18.22 5.97
C THR A 79 3.49 19.29 6.47
N PRO A 80 3.08 20.56 6.65
CA PRO A 80 3.94 21.56 7.26
C PRO A 80 4.46 21.23 8.67
N THR A 81 3.80 20.30 9.37
CA THR A 81 4.07 20.01 10.79
C THR A 81 4.37 18.55 11.10
N GLN A 82 4.16 17.62 10.17
CA GLN A 82 4.29 16.19 10.42
C GLN A 82 4.79 15.43 9.20
N ASN A 83 5.55 14.36 9.45
CA ASN A 83 5.88 13.32 8.48
C ASN A 83 5.02 12.08 8.79
N ILE A 84 4.07 11.82 7.94
CA ILE A 84 3.13 10.70 8.05
C ILE A 84 3.53 9.61 7.06
N LEU A 85 3.72 8.39 7.51
CA LEU A 85 3.90 7.23 6.64
C LEU A 85 2.58 6.45 6.57
N ILE A 86 2.02 6.26 5.38
CA ILE A 86 0.88 5.38 5.14
C ILE A 86 1.42 4.05 4.65
N ASP A 87 1.25 3.02 5.46
CA ASP A 87 1.88 1.71 5.39
C ASP A 87 3.42 1.75 5.48
N ALA A 88 4.05 0.61 5.70
CA ALA A 88 5.50 0.55 5.95
C ALA A 88 6.24 -0.51 5.12
N GLY A 89 5.52 -1.23 4.26
CA GLY A 89 6.08 -2.29 3.43
C GLY A 89 6.32 -3.61 4.17
N THR A 90 6.94 -4.53 3.46
CA THR A 90 7.14 -5.93 3.88
C THR A 90 8.36 -6.15 4.77
N ALA A 91 9.34 -5.26 4.77
CA ALA A 91 10.67 -5.53 5.33
C ALA A 91 11.20 -6.90 4.88
N LYS A 92 11.34 -7.87 5.81
CA LYS A 92 11.88 -9.22 5.53
C LYS A 92 10.78 -10.31 5.45
N CYS A 93 9.49 -9.93 5.50
CA CYS A 93 8.40 -10.91 5.64
C CYS A 93 8.16 -11.76 4.39
N PHE A 94 8.38 -11.22 3.18
CA PHE A 94 8.04 -11.88 1.90
C PHE A 94 9.25 -12.12 0.98
N GLY A 95 10.46 -12.19 1.53
CA GLY A 95 11.66 -12.54 0.77
C GLY A 95 12.38 -11.34 0.16
N PRO A 96 13.35 -11.57 -0.74
CA PRO A 96 14.34 -10.56 -1.13
C PRO A 96 13.87 -9.59 -2.22
N SER A 97 12.76 -9.87 -2.92
CA SER A 97 12.23 -8.98 -3.97
C SER A 97 11.45 -7.78 -3.42
N LEU A 98 11.19 -7.76 -2.13
CA LEU A 98 10.43 -6.75 -1.41
C LEU A 98 11.24 -6.20 -0.22
N GLY A 99 10.73 -5.15 0.46
CA GLY A 99 11.32 -4.61 1.69
C GLY A 99 12.14 -3.34 1.49
N TYR A 100 11.95 -2.62 0.39
CA TYR A 100 12.75 -1.44 0.03
C TYR A 100 12.16 -0.10 0.53
N VAL A 101 10.98 -0.06 1.15
CA VAL A 101 10.35 1.19 1.63
C VAL A 101 11.31 2.03 2.46
N ARG A 102 11.97 1.43 3.46
CA ARG A 102 12.86 2.16 4.37
C ARG A 102 14.13 2.67 3.68
N GLU A 103 14.64 1.93 2.71
CA GLU A 103 15.78 2.37 1.90
C GLU A 103 15.39 3.54 1.02
N ASN A 104 14.26 3.45 0.32
CA ASN A 104 13.74 4.48 -0.55
C ASN A 104 13.32 5.74 0.23
N LEU A 105 12.80 5.60 1.44
CA LEU A 105 12.57 6.72 2.37
C LEU A 105 13.87 7.51 2.62
N LYS A 106 14.97 6.81 2.91
CA LYS A 106 16.28 7.45 3.12
C LYS A 106 16.79 8.12 1.84
N LYS A 107 16.65 7.47 0.68
CA LYS A 107 17.00 8.05 -0.62
C LYS A 107 16.16 9.28 -0.96
N ALA A 108 14.92 9.34 -0.50
CA ALA A 108 14.06 10.51 -0.58
C ALA A 108 14.43 11.63 0.42
N GLY A 109 15.50 11.45 1.22
CA GLY A 109 16.04 12.44 2.15
C GLY A 109 15.36 12.47 3.53
N VAL A 110 14.55 11.46 3.87
CA VAL A 110 13.88 11.39 5.16
C VAL A 110 14.41 10.19 5.96
N ARG A 111 14.88 10.45 7.17
CA ARG A 111 15.34 9.38 8.09
C ARG A 111 14.16 8.77 8.85
N PRO A 112 14.20 7.47 9.19
CA PRO A 112 13.15 6.81 9.97
C PRO A 112 12.80 7.51 11.29
N GLU A 113 13.76 8.14 11.93
CA GLU A 113 13.58 8.90 13.20
C GLU A 113 12.77 10.18 13.01
N GLN A 114 12.57 10.63 11.78
CA GLN A 114 11.77 11.82 11.45
C GLN A 114 10.30 11.50 11.16
N ILE A 115 9.92 10.23 11.17
CA ILE A 115 8.50 9.83 11.03
C ILE A 115 7.81 9.98 12.38
N ASP A 116 6.74 10.78 12.39
CA ASP A 116 5.95 11.09 13.58
C ASP A 116 4.77 10.14 13.76
N THR A 117 4.21 9.72 12.63
CA THR A 117 2.95 8.95 12.57
C THR A 117 3.04 7.90 11.47
N ILE A 118 2.66 6.67 11.80
CA ILE A 118 2.44 5.61 10.82
C ILE A 118 0.95 5.26 10.84
N LEU A 119 0.30 5.36 9.68
CA LEU A 119 -1.08 5.00 9.46
C LEU A 119 -1.09 3.68 8.70
N VAL A 120 -1.39 2.59 9.37
CA VAL A 120 -1.44 1.26 8.76
C VAL A 120 -2.85 1.02 8.25
N THR A 121 -3.00 0.77 6.94
CA THR A 121 -4.31 0.55 6.32
C THR A 121 -4.96 -0.72 6.84
N HIS A 122 -4.16 -1.77 7.02
CA HIS A 122 -4.58 -3.05 7.58
C HIS A 122 -3.36 -3.89 8.00
N ALA A 123 -3.59 -5.01 8.67
CA ALA A 123 -2.52 -5.77 9.32
C ALA A 123 -1.89 -6.87 8.46
N HIS A 124 -2.01 -6.84 7.12
CA HIS A 124 -1.25 -7.76 6.29
C HIS A 124 0.24 -7.41 6.30
N PRO A 125 1.13 -8.40 6.11
CA PRO A 125 2.57 -8.23 6.29
C PRO A 125 3.21 -7.19 5.37
N ASP A 126 2.71 -7.02 4.17
CA ASP A 126 3.21 -6.08 3.16
C ASP A 126 2.87 -4.61 3.48
N HIS A 127 1.99 -4.37 4.43
CA HIS A 127 1.67 -3.03 4.94
C HIS A 127 2.26 -2.80 6.33
N LEU A 128 2.41 -3.89 7.11
CA LEU A 128 2.71 -3.80 8.54
C LEU A 128 4.14 -4.18 8.90
N CYS A 129 4.74 -5.20 8.29
CA CYS A 129 6.02 -5.76 8.75
C CYS A 129 7.14 -4.70 8.82
N GLY A 130 7.12 -3.74 7.88
CA GLY A 130 8.14 -2.69 7.81
C GLY A 130 8.19 -1.73 9.00
N ILE A 131 7.17 -1.74 9.90
CA ILE A 131 7.27 -0.95 11.13
C ILE A 131 8.35 -1.48 12.07
N THR A 132 8.83 -2.71 11.88
CA THR A 132 9.90 -3.30 12.68
C THR A 132 11.10 -3.70 11.84
N LEU A 133 12.27 -3.72 12.47
CA LEU A 133 13.51 -4.25 11.94
C LEU A 133 14.21 -5.04 13.04
N ASP A 134 14.49 -6.32 12.77
CA ASP A 134 15.16 -7.23 13.72
C ASP A 134 14.52 -7.18 15.13
N GLY A 135 13.18 -7.20 15.18
CA GLY A 135 12.40 -7.20 16.41
C GLY A 135 12.37 -5.87 17.19
N LYS A 136 12.85 -4.78 16.60
CA LYS A 136 12.86 -3.43 17.18
C LYS A 136 12.00 -2.47 16.35
N MET A 137 11.56 -1.37 16.94
CA MET A 137 10.89 -0.30 16.21
C MET A 137 11.79 0.25 15.10
N ALA A 138 11.37 0.14 13.84
CA ALA A 138 12.09 0.70 12.70
C ALA A 138 11.96 2.24 12.62
N TYR A 139 10.90 2.77 13.23
CA TYR A 139 10.58 4.22 13.30
C TYR A 139 10.40 4.59 14.79
N PRO A 140 11.49 4.87 15.52
CA PRO A 140 11.48 4.92 17.00
C PRO A 140 10.63 6.06 17.57
N ASN A 141 10.40 7.12 16.81
CA ASN A 141 9.63 8.28 17.26
C ASN A 141 8.15 8.22 16.86
N ALA A 142 7.78 7.32 15.94
CA ALA A 142 6.44 7.25 15.41
C ALA A 142 5.43 6.64 16.40
N LYS A 143 4.17 7.14 16.34
CA LYS A 143 2.99 6.40 16.81
C LYS A 143 2.40 5.62 15.63
N VAL A 144 2.07 4.36 15.86
CA VAL A 144 1.42 3.49 14.87
C VAL A 144 -0.07 3.47 15.15
N TYR A 145 -0.85 3.85 14.16
CA TYR A 145 -2.31 3.81 14.18
C TYR A 145 -2.79 2.65 13.31
N LEU A 146 -3.60 1.78 13.89
CA LEU A 146 -4.24 0.65 13.19
C LEU A 146 -5.66 0.51 13.73
N ALA A 147 -6.60 0.21 12.84
CA ALA A 147 -7.99 -0.02 13.25
C ALA A 147 -8.08 -1.12 14.31
N LYS A 148 -8.84 -0.87 15.37
CA LYS A 148 -9.01 -1.81 16.49
C LYS A 148 -9.50 -3.19 16.03
N ALA A 149 -10.36 -3.22 15.02
CA ALA A 149 -10.86 -4.47 14.46
C ALA A 149 -9.73 -5.34 13.88
N ASP A 150 -8.75 -4.74 13.20
CA ASP A 150 -7.59 -5.48 12.69
C ASP A 150 -6.64 -5.88 13.82
N VAL A 151 -6.39 -5.00 14.79
CA VAL A 151 -5.58 -5.38 15.95
C VAL A 151 -6.20 -6.58 16.66
N ASP A 152 -7.50 -6.54 16.96
CA ASP A 152 -8.20 -7.61 17.66
C ASP A 152 -8.21 -8.92 16.85
N TYR A 153 -8.43 -8.83 15.53
CA TYR A 153 -8.48 -10.01 14.67
C TYR A 153 -7.11 -10.67 14.53
N TRP A 154 -6.08 -9.91 14.09
CA TRP A 154 -4.77 -10.46 13.73
C TRP A 154 -3.86 -10.78 14.92
N THR A 155 -4.19 -10.34 16.14
CA THR A 155 -3.48 -10.76 17.35
C THR A 155 -4.15 -11.93 18.06
N SER A 156 -5.36 -12.34 17.64
CA SER A 156 -6.16 -13.39 18.28
C SER A 156 -5.65 -14.79 17.95
N THR A 157 -5.23 -15.53 18.97
CA THR A 157 -4.87 -16.96 18.84
C THR A 157 -6.08 -17.84 18.48
N LEU A 158 -7.29 -17.42 18.85
CA LEU A 158 -8.53 -18.12 18.48
C LEU A 158 -8.83 -17.99 16.99
N ASN A 159 -8.62 -16.80 16.41
CA ASN A 159 -8.78 -16.59 14.96
C ASN A 159 -7.68 -17.31 14.19
N GLU A 160 -6.43 -17.25 14.65
CA GLU A 160 -5.31 -18.01 14.06
C GLU A 160 -5.61 -19.50 14.00
N ALA A 161 -6.14 -20.10 15.08
CA ALA A 161 -6.48 -21.51 15.11
C ALA A 161 -7.52 -21.93 14.08
N LYS A 162 -8.42 -21.01 13.69
CA LYS A 162 -9.46 -21.23 12.68
C LYS A 162 -9.03 -20.88 11.25
N ALA A 163 -7.92 -20.19 11.10
CA ALA A 163 -7.41 -19.73 9.81
C ALA A 163 -6.91 -20.92 8.97
N ASN A 164 -6.99 -20.79 7.66
CA ASN A 164 -6.37 -21.74 6.74
C ASN A 164 -4.83 -21.58 6.74
N ASP A 165 -4.13 -22.49 6.10
CA ASP A 165 -2.67 -22.55 6.12
C ASP A 165 -1.99 -21.33 5.47
N PHE A 166 -2.67 -20.65 4.55
CA PHE A 166 -2.19 -19.41 3.95
C PHE A 166 -2.16 -18.25 4.97
N PHE A 167 -3.24 -18.08 5.74
CA PHE A 167 -3.38 -16.98 6.69
C PHE A 167 -2.67 -17.20 8.04
N LYS A 168 -2.52 -18.46 8.50
CA LYS A 168 -1.90 -18.74 9.81
C LYS A 168 -0.56 -18.03 10.06
N PRO A 169 0.41 -18.05 9.12
CA PRO A 169 1.68 -17.35 9.34
C PRO A 169 1.53 -15.84 9.54
N LEU A 170 0.53 -15.22 8.91
CA LEU A 170 0.32 -13.77 8.93
C LEU A 170 -0.04 -13.28 10.34
N PHE A 171 -0.76 -14.09 11.14
CA PHE A 171 -1.06 -13.77 12.55
C PHE A 171 0.21 -13.59 13.38
N LYS A 172 1.19 -14.49 13.22
CA LYS A 172 2.48 -14.36 13.91
C LYS A 172 3.23 -13.13 13.45
N MET A 173 3.27 -12.86 12.13
CA MET A 173 3.92 -11.68 11.58
C MET A 173 3.31 -10.39 12.13
N ALA A 174 1.98 -10.31 12.19
CA ALA A 174 1.28 -9.16 12.77
C ALA A 174 1.62 -8.96 14.25
N ARG A 175 1.58 -10.02 15.07
CA ARG A 175 1.96 -9.92 16.49
C ARG A 175 3.40 -9.47 16.66
N ASP A 176 4.33 -10.03 15.91
CA ASP A 176 5.76 -9.69 15.99
C ASP A 176 6.00 -8.23 15.59
N ALA A 177 5.32 -7.74 14.57
CA ALA A 177 5.42 -6.36 14.12
C ALA A 177 4.82 -5.36 15.15
N LEU A 178 3.67 -5.67 15.73
CA LEU A 178 2.97 -4.78 16.66
C LEU A 178 3.62 -4.75 18.05
N LYS A 179 4.22 -5.86 18.48
CA LYS A 179 4.74 -6.04 19.85
C LYS A 179 5.67 -4.91 20.34
N PRO A 180 6.69 -4.45 19.59
CA PRO A 180 7.59 -3.39 20.07
C PRO A 180 6.85 -2.07 20.32
N TYR A 181 5.86 -1.74 19.47
CA TYR A 181 5.06 -0.52 19.61
C TYR A 181 4.06 -0.62 20.77
N GLN A 182 3.48 -1.79 21.00
CA GLN A 182 2.63 -2.05 22.18
C GLN A 182 3.42 -1.88 23.47
N GLN A 183 4.60 -2.48 23.55
CA GLN A 183 5.47 -2.40 24.73
C GLN A 183 5.95 -0.97 25.02
N ALA A 184 6.16 -0.17 23.97
CA ALA A 184 6.56 1.22 24.08
C ALA A 184 5.38 2.20 24.31
N GLY A 185 4.11 1.72 24.35
CA GLY A 185 2.92 2.57 24.44
C GLY A 185 2.72 3.45 23.20
N ARG A 186 3.20 3.01 22.03
CA ARG A 186 3.16 3.74 20.76
C ARG A 186 2.21 3.14 19.72
N LEU A 187 1.53 2.04 20.04
CA LEU A 187 0.42 1.51 19.23
C LEU A 187 -0.89 2.15 19.67
N VAL A 188 -1.61 2.72 18.72
CA VAL A 188 -2.95 3.29 18.89
C VAL A 188 -3.93 2.44 18.10
N ALA A 189 -4.61 1.51 18.79
CA ALA A 189 -5.75 0.77 18.23
C ALA A 189 -6.97 1.69 18.26
N PHE A 190 -7.42 2.15 17.08
CA PHE A 190 -8.47 3.16 16.99
C PHE A 190 -9.80 2.61 16.46
N THR A 191 -10.89 3.27 16.82
CA THR A 191 -12.18 3.24 16.12
C THR A 191 -12.37 4.56 15.38
N GLN A 192 -13.27 4.62 14.42
CA GLN A 192 -13.54 5.86 13.68
C GLN A 192 -13.82 7.05 14.63
N ALA A 193 -14.55 6.82 15.71
CA ALA A 193 -14.87 7.85 16.71
C ALA A 193 -13.66 8.32 17.54
N SER A 194 -12.67 7.44 17.75
CA SER A 194 -11.48 7.73 18.56
C SER A 194 -10.27 8.17 17.75
N PHE A 195 -10.31 8.10 16.42
CA PHE A 195 -9.19 8.52 15.57
C PHE A 195 -8.99 10.02 15.62
N LYS A 196 -7.74 10.44 15.92
CA LYS A 196 -7.41 11.87 16.03
C LYS A 196 -5.99 12.11 15.55
N VAL A 197 -5.83 12.21 14.23
CA VAL A 197 -4.59 12.68 13.61
C VAL A 197 -4.93 13.96 12.84
N PRO A 198 -4.24 15.09 13.08
CA PRO A 198 -4.54 16.36 12.44
C PRO A 198 -4.53 16.26 10.91
N ASN A 199 -5.52 16.86 10.25
CA ASN A 199 -5.70 16.90 8.79
C ASN A 199 -5.87 15.51 8.13
N VAL A 200 -6.15 14.46 8.89
CA VAL A 200 -6.42 13.12 8.38
C VAL A 200 -7.83 12.69 8.77
N GLU A 201 -8.59 12.25 7.79
CA GLU A 201 -9.89 11.61 7.94
C GLU A 201 -9.76 10.12 7.64
N VAL A 202 -10.40 9.26 8.44
CA VAL A 202 -10.47 7.82 8.17
C VAL A 202 -11.71 7.51 7.35
N ILE A 203 -11.54 6.74 6.30
CA ILE A 203 -12.63 6.17 5.51
C ILE A 203 -12.66 4.67 5.78
N ALA A 204 -13.77 4.19 6.30
CA ALA A 204 -13.99 2.79 6.59
C ALA A 204 -14.09 2.00 5.28
N THR A 205 -13.08 1.20 4.97
CA THR A 205 -12.99 0.41 3.72
C THR A 205 -12.83 -1.09 4.00
N GLN A 206 -13.55 -1.58 5.02
CA GLN A 206 -13.52 -2.99 5.43
C GLN A 206 -14.02 -3.92 4.29
N GLY A 207 -13.54 -5.15 4.32
CA GLY A 207 -13.88 -6.21 3.37
C GLY A 207 -12.65 -6.99 2.97
N HIS A 208 -11.55 -6.32 2.62
CA HIS A 208 -10.25 -6.96 2.44
C HIS A 208 -9.76 -7.54 3.80
N THR A 209 -9.74 -6.73 4.85
CA THR A 209 -9.68 -7.19 6.24
C THR A 209 -10.84 -6.63 7.06
N GLU A 210 -11.00 -7.14 8.30
CA GLU A 210 -12.05 -6.69 9.23
C GLU A 210 -11.92 -5.20 9.60
N GLY A 211 -10.71 -4.68 9.64
CA GLY A 211 -10.41 -3.30 10.01
C GLY A 211 -9.84 -2.45 8.89
N HIS A 212 -9.82 -2.94 7.64
CA HIS A 212 -9.23 -2.19 6.54
C HIS A 212 -9.75 -0.75 6.48
N THR A 213 -8.83 0.21 6.41
CA THR A 213 -9.09 1.64 6.51
C THR A 213 -8.26 2.40 5.48
N SER A 214 -8.90 3.25 4.69
CA SER A 214 -8.20 4.22 3.84
C SER A 214 -8.07 5.56 4.57
N TYR A 215 -7.00 6.31 4.29
CA TYR A 215 -6.69 7.57 4.96
C TYR A 215 -6.74 8.74 3.99
N LEU A 216 -7.64 9.69 4.22
CA LEU A 216 -7.80 10.88 3.41
C LEU A 216 -7.11 12.07 4.09
N VAL A 217 -6.03 12.57 3.49
CA VAL A 217 -5.22 13.67 4.01
C VAL A 217 -5.60 14.97 3.31
N ASP A 218 -5.91 16.01 4.10
CA ASP A 218 -6.29 17.32 3.58
C ASP A 218 -5.05 18.14 3.16
N GLY A 219 -4.89 18.34 1.85
CA GLY A 219 -3.85 19.16 1.24
C GLY A 219 -4.17 20.63 1.14
N LYS A 220 -5.31 21.09 1.71
CA LYS A 220 -5.85 22.44 1.58
C LYS A 220 -6.21 22.80 0.12
N ASN A 221 -6.81 23.98 -0.06
CA ASN A 221 -7.21 24.49 -1.39
C ASN A 221 -8.04 23.51 -2.24
N GLY A 222 -8.87 22.67 -1.60
CA GLY A 222 -9.68 21.66 -2.25
C GLY A 222 -8.91 20.40 -2.69
N GLN A 223 -7.61 20.32 -2.48
CA GLN A 223 -6.78 19.17 -2.83
C GLN A 223 -6.74 18.18 -1.66
N LYS A 224 -6.99 16.90 -1.93
CA LYS A 224 -6.90 15.83 -0.93
C LYS A 224 -6.15 14.63 -1.51
N PHE A 225 -5.41 13.92 -0.65
CA PHE A 225 -4.73 12.67 -0.98
C PHE A 225 -5.33 11.51 -0.19
N LEU A 226 -5.73 10.46 -0.89
CA LEU A 226 -6.26 9.23 -0.31
C LEU A 226 -5.22 8.11 -0.42
N GLY A 227 -4.67 7.67 0.70
CA GLY A 227 -3.97 6.39 0.80
C GLY A 227 -5.00 5.27 0.81
N LEU A 228 -5.10 4.56 -0.32
CA LEU A 228 -6.22 3.67 -0.62
C LEU A 228 -6.12 2.31 0.10
N GLY A 229 -4.87 1.81 0.33
CA GLY A 229 -4.63 0.45 0.77
C GLY A 229 -5.06 -0.57 -0.29
N ASP A 230 -5.60 -1.69 0.15
CA ASP A 230 -5.90 -2.89 -0.63
C ASP A 230 -7.35 -2.94 -1.15
N VAL A 231 -7.88 -1.79 -1.54
CA VAL A 231 -9.13 -1.74 -2.30
C VAL A 231 -8.93 -2.28 -3.72
N VAL A 232 -7.70 -2.25 -4.26
CA VAL A 232 -7.32 -2.72 -5.61
C VAL A 232 -6.02 -3.51 -5.56
N HIS A 233 -6.00 -4.69 -6.21
CA HIS A 233 -4.80 -5.53 -6.43
C HIS A 233 -4.49 -5.72 -7.91
N TYR A 234 -5.50 -5.93 -8.72
CA TYR A 234 -5.37 -6.14 -10.16
C TYR A 234 -5.94 -4.94 -10.92
N ALA A 235 -5.17 -3.87 -11.01
CA ALA A 235 -5.60 -2.58 -11.57
C ALA A 235 -6.21 -2.70 -12.97
N ALA A 236 -5.59 -3.47 -13.88
CA ALA A 236 -6.08 -3.68 -15.24
C ALA A 236 -7.49 -4.31 -15.30
N VAL A 237 -7.90 -4.99 -14.23
CA VAL A 237 -9.22 -5.66 -14.14
C VAL A 237 -10.16 -4.90 -13.22
N GLN A 238 -9.75 -4.59 -12.00
CA GLN A 238 -10.66 -4.10 -10.96
C GLN A 238 -11.10 -2.64 -11.16
N PHE A 239 -10.40 -1.84 -11.97
CA PHE A 239 -10.93 -0.55 -12.38
C PHE A 239 -12.12 -0.70 -13.35
N PRO A 240 -11.99 -1.35 -14.53
CA PRO A 240 -13.13 -1.51 -15.42
C PRO A 240 -14.21 -2.47 -14.90
N TYR A 241 -13.85 -3.43 -14.04
CA TYR A 241 -14.75 -4.43 -13.46
C TYR A 241 -14.64 -4.43 -11.93
N PRO A 242 -15.18 -3.43 -11.23
CA PRO A 242 -15.01 -3.30 -9.79
C PRO A 242 -15.71 -4.41 -8.97
N GLU A 243 -16.54 -5.24 -9.60
CA GLU A 243 -17.12 -6.47 -9.04
C GLU A 243 -16.15 -7.65 -8.98
N ALA A 244 -15.00 -7.60 -9.66
CA ALA A 244 -13.98 -8.62 -9.54
C ALA A 244 -13.34 -8.56 -8.14
N SER A 245 -13.38 -9.67 -7.41
CA SER A 245 -12.86 -9.77 -6.04
C SER A 245 -11.48 -10.42 -6.00
N TYR A 246 -10.83 -10.31 -4.86
CA TYR A 246 -9.55 -10.92 -4.58
C TYR A 246 -9.73 -12.04 -3.54
N LYS A 247 -9.18 -13.21 -3.79
CA LYS A 247 -9.38 -14.40 -2.96
C LYS A 247 -9.01 -14.19 -1.48
N PRO A 248 -7.97 -13.42 -1.13
CA PRO A 248 -7.67 -13.05 0.25
C PRO A 248 -8.67 -12.07 0.91
N ASP A 249 -9.66 -11.51 0.18
CA ASP A 249 -10.68 -10.67 0.83
C ASP A 249 -11.44 -11.48 1.89
N THR A 250 -11.46 -11.02 3.14
CA THR A 250 -12.19 -11.70 4.24
C THR A 250 -13.71 -11.64 4.05
N ASP A 251 -14.23 -10.57 3.45
CA ASP A 251 -15.61 -10.42 2.98
C ASP A 251 -15.61 -9.82 1.57
N ALA A 252 -15.60 -10.68 0.55
CA ALA A 252 -15.57 -10.26 -0.84
C ALA A 252 -16.77 -9.37 -1.24
N ARG A 253 -17.98 -9.61 -0.69
CA ARG A 253 -19.16 -8.78 -1.00
C ARG A 253 -18.98 -7.36 -0.47
N ARG A 254 -18.47 -7.24 0.75
CA ARG A 254 -18.19 -5.93 1.36
C ARG A 254 -17.04 -5.23 0.65
N ALA A 255 -15.95 -5.94 0.30
CA ALA A 255 -14.83 -5.39 -0.46
C ALA A 255 -15.27 -4.82 -1.81
N ILE A 256 -16.16 -5.54 -2.55
CA ILE A 256 -16.75 -5.07 -3.80
C ILE A 256 -17.60 -3.81 -3.59
N ALA A 257 -18.47 -3.82 -2.59
CA ALA A 257 -19.35 -2.67 -2.31
C ALA A 257 -18.54 -1.41 -1.96
N VAL A 258 -17.53 -1.58 -1.09
CA VAL A 258 -16.59 -0.53 -0.70
C VAL A 258 -15.79 -0.01 -1.90
N ARG A 259 -15.27 -0.90 -2.74
CA ARG A 259 -14.54 -0.51 -3.96
C ARG A 259 -15.38 0.36 -4.88
N LYS A 260 -16.63 -0.03 -5.13
CA LYS A 260 -17.56 0.75 -5.97
C LYS A 260 -17.85 2.13 -5.38
N ASP A 261 -18.09 2.20 -4.08
CA ASP A 261 -18.37 3.45 -3.37
C ASP A 261 -17.16 4.39 -3.37
N ILE A 262 -15.97 3.87 -3.03
CA ILE A 262 -14.77 4.70 -2.96
C ILE A 262 -14.32 5.19 -4.35
N PHE A 263 -14.48 4.35 -5.39
CA PHE A 263 -14.20 4.75 -6.77
C PHE A 263 -15.12 5.91 -7.20
N GLU A 264 -16.42 5.82 -6.89
CA GLU A 264 -17.37 6.89 -7.20
C GLU A 264 -17.01 8.18 -6.45
N GLN A 265 -16.75 8.09 -5.16
CA GLN A 265 -16.37 9.25 -4.35
C GLN A 265 -15.07 9.90 -4.84
N ALA A 266 -14.04 9.09 -5.13
CA ALA A 266 -12.76 9.58 -5.60
C ALA A 266 -12.88 10.26 -6.98
N TYR A 267 -13.68 9.71 -7.89
CA TYR A 267 -14.00 10.31 -9.19
C TYR A 267 -14.71 11.64 -9.04
N GLN A 268 -15.80 11.68 -8.27
CA GLN A 268 -16.63 12.89 -8.11
C GLN A 268 -15.86 14.01 -7.40
N LYS A 269 -15.06 13.66 -6.39
CA LYS A 269 -14.31 14.62 -5.58
C LYS A 269 -12.90 14.89 -6.11
N GLN A 270 -12.51 14.26 -7.21
CA GLN A 270 -11.21 14.42 -7.87
C GLN A 270 -10.01 14.25 -6.92
N TRP A 271 -10.10 13.28 -6.00
CA TRP A 271 -9.02 13.01 -5.06
C TRP A 271 -7.77 12.48 -5.76
N TRP A 272 -6.62 12.88 -5.28
CA TRP A 272 -5.37 12.18 -5.53
C TRP A 272 -5.39 10.86 -4.78
N ILE A 273 -4.98 9.80 -5.44
CA ILE A 273 -4.98 8.43 -4.89
C ILE A 273 -3.54 7.94 -4.80
N GLY A 274 -3.19 7.30 -3.70
CA GLY A 274 -2.04 6.42 -3.56
C GLY A 274 -2.54 4.99 -3.38
N ALA A 275 -2.31 4.11 -4.36
CA ALA A 275 -2.79 2.73 -4.35
C ALA A 275 -1.61 1.76 -4.26
N ALA A 276 -1.60 0.92 -3.22
CA ALA A 276 -0.45 0.10 -2.84
C ALA A 276 -0.01 -0.88 -3.93
N HIS A 277 -0.96 -1.45 -4.69
CA HIS A 277 -0.73 -2.49 -5.69
C HIS A 277 -0.98 -2.04 -7.14
N VAL A 278 -0.93 -0.75 -7.40
CA VAL A 278 -0.94 -0.20 -8.76
C VAL A 278 0.50 0.12 -9.17
N SER A 279 0.80 -0.09 -10.47
CA SER A 279 2.15 0.13 -11.00
C SER A 279 2.78 1.43 -10.49
N PHE A 280 4.02 1.32 -10.00
CA PHE A 280 4.76 2.45 -9.43
C PHE A 280 4.75 3.67 -10.37
N PRO A 281 4.50 4.88 -9.84
CA PRO A 281 4.47 5.26 -8.43
C PRO A 281 3.13 5.03 -7.72
N GLY A 282 2.13 4.41 -8.35
CA GLY A 282 0.81 4.17 -7.77
C GLY A 282 0.08 5.45 -7.33
N ILE A 283 0.51 6.62 -7.82
CA ILE A 283 -0.15 7.91 -7.58
C ILE A 283 -0.90 8.35 -8.83
N GLY A 284 -2.16 8.78 -8.67
CA GLY A 284 -2.98 9.21 -9.79
C GLY A 284 -4.40 9.59 -9.39
N HIS A 285 -5.30 9.46 -10.34
CA HIS A 285 -6.73 9.71 -10.17
C HIS A 285 -7.56 8.53 -10.69
N ILE A 286 -8.76 8.41 -10.18
CA ILE A 286 -9.77 7.52 -10.76
C ILE A 286 -10.59 8.33 -11.73
N GLY A 287 -10.62 7.90 -13.00
CA GLY A 287 -11.47 8.45 -14.06
C GLY A 287 -12.61 7.50 -14.42
N LYS A 288 -13.49 7.94 -15.31
CA LYS A 288 -14.53 7.10 -15.93
C LYS A 288 -14.43 7.15 -17.44
N ASN A 289 -14.77 6.03 -18.08
CA ASN A 289 -14.96 5.91 -19.51
C ASN A 289 -16.20 5.05 -19.81
N THR A 290 -16.42 4.68 -21.05
CA THR A 290 -17.58 3.86 -21.49
C THR A 290 -17.56 2.43 -20.96
N GLN A 291 -16.42 1.94 -20.45
CA GLN A 291 -16.23 0.59 -19.90
C GLN A 291 -16.34 0.54 -18.37
N GLY A 292 -16.35 1.68 -17.69
CA GLY A 292 -16.37 1.77 -16.24
C GLY A 292 -15.35 2.77 -15.69
N TYR A 293 -14.67 2.40 -14.61
CA TYR A 293 -13.59 3.22 -14.08
C TYR A 293 -12.27 2.95 -14.79
N GLN A 294 -11.35 3.89 -14.70
CA GLN A 294 -9.99 3.76 -15.22
C GLN A 294 -8.99 4.43 -14.29
N TRP A 295 -7.77 3.92 -14.27
CA TRP A 295 -6.64 4.57 -13.62
C TRP A 295 -6.04 5.64 -14.51
N ILE A 296 -5.84 6.84 -13.97
CA ILE A 296 -5.15 7.95 -14.63
C ILE A 296 -3.90 8.26 -13.82
N PRO A 297 -2.72 7.79 -14.24
CA PRO A 297 -1.50 7.98 -13.48
C PRO A 297 -1.07 9.45 -13.42
N ALA A 298 -0.39 9.82 -12.34
CA ALA A 298 0.24 11.12 -12.19
C ALA A 298 1.26 11.36 -13.32
N GLN A 299 1.28 12.57 -13.84
CA GLN A 299 2.28 12.97 -14.83
C GLN A 299 3.54 13.48 -14.13
N TYR A 300 4.70 13.03 -14.59
CA TYR A 300 5.98 13.58 -14.12
C TYR A 300 6.07 15.08 -14.44
N ARG A 301 6.42 15.87 -13.43
CA ARG A 301 6.58 17.33 -13.55
C ARG A 301 7.80 17.78 -12.79
N LEU A 302 8.45 18.84 -13.27
CA LEU A 302 9.49 19.51 -12.50
C LEU A 302 8.87 20.12 -11.23
N LEU A 303 9.54 19.89 -10.11
CA LEU A 303 9.20 20.54 -8.84
C LEU A 303 9.67 22.00 -8.92
N LYS A 304 8.77 22.95 -8.68
CA LYS A 304 9.07 24.38 -8.62
C LYS A 304 9.35 24.80 -7.18
#